data_b580d41b9ee017700b249116dd3e52a7
#
_entry.id   b580d41b9ee017700b249116dd3e52a7
#
_cell.length_a   1.000
_cell.length_b   1.000
_cell.length_c   1.000
_cell.angle_alpha   90.00
_cell.angle_beta   90.00
_cell.angle_gamma   90.00
#
_symmetry.space_group_name_H-M   'P 1'
#
loop_
_entity.id
_entity.type
_entity.pdbx_description
1 polymer ?
#
loop_
_entity_poly.entity_id
_entity_poly.type
_entity_poly.pdbx_seq_one_letter_code
_entity_poly.pdbx_strand_id
1 'polypeptide(L)'
;MCSITMKIAIFLCMIVLCRSHKITSLDKVFKEGVDAYSKERWSECIVQFEEALHLYTVHKAVIVNCRLQCRSELPKSEIENIEDLKIFEYFINARQCITQCQQKGFDDVHMYNNVSNTVLEYMQARKPYSYLHICYFQMNNLPKAASATYTYLIGHPYDVDMKKNYDYYIEQPEVDVKEVIDLERDDYQVLYKLGVQAYKQKKWGETVHNMEEAIVHYLSWESSCRAECDRQPEQEWSPEFTITVSNNIASVLTCRQKCQEELKPLYDSGIEILADILNYIQISYYHLDRIDNAAKAVATYLALYPNDEDMLENKNIYQTLTDEKKFVEIPDIIFYYKRDKNEKQLLDIFHREDNSDPNANTI
;
A
#
# COMPACT_ATOMS: atom_id res chain seq x y z
N MET A 1 -54.52 -18.33 -23.62
CA MET A 1 -54.10 -17.68 -22.39
C MET A 1 -52.65 -17.91 -22.00
N CYS A 2 -51.99 -18.98 -22.38
CA CYS A 2 -50.56 -19.26 -22.01
C CYS A 2 -49.51 -18.39 -22.73
N SER A 3 -49.84 -17.74 -23.87
CA SER A 3 -48.88 -16.94 -24.66
C SER A 3 -48.66 -15.52 -24.13
N ILE A 4 -49.63 -14.96 -23.40
CA ILE A 4 -49.54 -13.58 -22.87
C ILE A 4 -48.73 -13.54 -21.56
N THR A 5 -48.92 -14.57 -20.73
CA THR A 5 -48.19 -14.64 -19.45
C THR A 5 -46.66 -14.88 -19.66
N MET A 6 -46.28 -15.64 -20.69
CA MET A 6 -44.89 -15.87 -21.04
C MET A 6 -44.22 -14.58 -21.62
N LYS A 7 -44.92 -13.79 -22.41
CA LYS A 7 -44.41 -12.51 -22.92
C LYS A 7 -44.23 -11.46 -21.80
N ILE A 8 -45.12 -11.43 -20.79
CA ILE A 8 -45.02 -10.55 -19.65
C ILE A 8 -43.86 -10.98 -18.75
N ALA A 9 -43.65 -12.28 -18.55
CA ALA A 9 -42.53 -12.79 -17.78
C ALA A 9 -41.14 -12.49 -18.44
N ILE A 10 -41.04 -12.63 -19.79
CA ILE A 10 -39.85 -12.25 -20.54
C ILE A 10 -39.62 -10.72 -20.50
N PHE A 11 -40.65 -9.93 -20.56
CA PHE A 11 -40.56 -8.46 -20.48
C PHE A 11 -40.15 -8.00 -19.06
N LEU A 12 -40.66 -8.63 -18.00
CA LEU A 12 -40.24 -8.39 -16.62
C LEU A 12 -38.79 -8.89 -16.39
N CYS A 13 -38.40 -10.01 -16.98
CA CYS A 13 -37.00 -10.49 -16.90
C CYS A 13 -36.05 -9.54 -17.65
N MET A 14 -36.45 -8.97 -18.78
CA MET A 14 -35.66 -7.96 -19.51
C MET A 14 -35.55 -6.64 -18.75
N ILE A 15 -36.60 -6.22 -18.00
CA ILE A 15 -36.56 -5.04 -17.15
C ILE A 15 -35.63 -5.25 -15.94
N VAL A 16 -35.57 -6.46 -15.40
CA VAL A 16 -34.65 -6.81 -14.30
C VAL A 16 -33.19 -6.95 -14.78
N LEU A 17 -32.98 -7.35 -16.04
CA LEU A 17 -31.64 -7.42 -16.65
C LEU A 17 -31.13 -6.08 -17.19
N CYS A 18 -32.02 -5.11 -17.44
CA CYS A 18 -31.66 -3.70 -17.71
C CYS A 18 -31.50 -2.89 -16.42
N ARG A 19 -30.77 -3.41 -15.43
CA ARG A 19 -30.09 -2.51 -14.49
C ARG A 19 -29.05 -1.76 -15.31
N SER A 20 -29.42 -0.57 -15.74
CA SER A 20 -28.48 0.45 -16.18
C SER A 20 -27.38 0.49 -15.12
N HIS A 21 -26.18 -0.03 -15.42
CA HIS A 21 -25.03 0.12 -14.55
C HIS A 21 -24.76 1.62 -14.44
N LYS A 22 -25.29 2.21 -13.37
CA LYS A 22 -25.14 3.62 -13.11
C LYS A 22 -23.68 3.86 -12.75
N ILE A 23 -22.99 4.62 -13.57
CA ILE A 23 -21.61 5.02 -13.29
C ILE A 23 -21.60 5.75 -11.95
N THR A 24 -20.76 5.28 -11.02
CA THR A 24 -20.70 5.78 -9.65
C THR A 24 -19.56 6.81 -9.51
N SER A 25 -19.81 7.87 -8.77
CA SER A 25 -18.81 8.92 -8.48
C SER A 25 -18.46 8.90 -7.01
N LEU A 26 -17.16 8.79 -6.70
CA LEU A 26 -16.66 8.87 -5.33
C LEU A 26 -17.04 10.19 -4.66
N ASP A 27 -16.88 11.32 -5.36
CA ASP A 27 -17.27 12.64 -4.84
C ASP A 27 -18.75 12.70 -4.43
N LYS A 28 -19.61 12.09 -5.24
CA LYS A 28 -21.05 12.07 -4.97
C LYS A 28 -21.36 11.24 -3.74
N VAL A 29 -20.82 10.03 -3.66
CA VAL A 29 -21.07 9.11 -2.53
C VAL A 29 -20.52 9.69 -1.23
N PHE A 30 -19.32 10.27 -1.25
CA PHE A 30 -18.75 10.96 -0.09
C PHE A 30 -19.65 12.11 0.39
N LYS A 31 -20.12 12.94 -0.53
CA LYS A 31 -21.04 14.06 -0.21
C LYS A 31 -22.38 13.58 0.35
N GLU A 32 -22.92 12.50 -0.19
CA GLU A 32 -24.16 11.87 0.32
C GLU A 32 -23.93 11.32 1.75
N GLY A 33 -22.75 10.80 2.07
CA GLY A 33 -22.37 10.39 3.42
C GLY A 33 -22.35 11.56 4.40
N VAL A 34 -21.74 12.69 4.02
CA VAL A 34 -21.73 13.92 4.83
C VAL A 34 -23.15 14.48 5.03
N ASP A 35 -23.99 14.46 4.00
CA ASP A 35 -25.38 14.90 4.09
C ASP A 35 -26.20 13.99 5.02
N ALA A 36 -26.03 12.68 4.91
CA ALA A 36 -26.67 11.72 5.79
C ALA A 36 -26.25 11.91 7.26
N TYR A 37 -24.95 12.14 7.51
CA TYR A 37 -24.45 12.46 8.84
C TYR A 37 -25.07 13.75 9.40
N SER A 38 -25.09 14.82 8.61
CA SER A 38 -25.65 16.13 9.05
C SER A 38 -27.16 16.10 9.34
N LYS A 39 -27.86 15.14 8.74
CA LYS A 39 -29.30 14.92 8.93
C LYS A 39 -29.62 13.78 9.90
N GLU A 40 -28.62 13.29 10.62
CA GLU A 40 -28.73 12.19 11.61
C GLU A 40 -29.32 10.89 11.03
N ARG A 41 -29.14 10.65 9.71
CA ARG A 41 -29.57 9.43 9.03
C ARG A 41 -28.48 8.36 9.15
N TRP A 42 -28.29 7.82 10.36
CA TRP A 42 -27.12 7.06 10.75
C TRP A 42 -26.86 5.80 9.92
N SER A 43 -27.90 5.03 9.59
CA SER A 43 -27.77 3.85 8.72
C SER A 43 -27.29 4.20 7.31
N GLU A 44 -27.82 5.29 6.75
CA GLU A 44 -27.42 5.78 5.42
C GLU A 44 -25.99 6.35 5.47
N CYS A 45 -25.62 7.06 6.55
CA CYS A 45 -24.27 7.51 6.79
C CYS A 45 -23.26 6.36 6.70
N ILE A 46 -23.53 5.24 7.38
CA ILE A 46 -22.67 4.05 7.34
C ILE A 46 -22.55 3.53 5.91
N VAL A 47 -23.66 3.30 5.22
CA VAL A 47 -23.68 2.75 3.87
C VAL A 47 -22.87 3.64 2.90
N GLN A 48 -23.09 4.96 2.95
CA GLN A 48 -22.40 5.89 2.03
C GLN A 48 -20.89 5.98 2.30
N PHE A 49 -20.45 6.01 3.56
CA PHE A 49 -19.03 6.08 3.84
C PHE A 49 -18.31 4.72 3.63
N GLU A 50 -18.95 3.57 3.95
CA GLU A 50 -18.40 2.26 3.58
C GLU A 50 -18.27 2.13 2.05
N GLU A 51 -19.25 2.58 1.28
CA GLU A 51 -19.21 2.61 -0.18
C GLU A 51 -18.12 3.57 -0.69
N ALA A 52 -17.96 4.76 -0.09
CA ALA A 52 -16.92 5.70 -0.47
C ALA A 52 -15.52 5.11 -0.25
N LEU A 53 -15.29 4.41 0.87
CA LEU A 53 -14.03 3.71 1.16
C LEU A 53 -13.77 2.60 0.13
N HIS A 54 -14.78 1.81 -0.21
CA HIS A 54 -14.68 0.79 -1.25
C HIS A 54 -14.32 1.40 -2.61
N LEU A 55 -15.03 2.44 -3.05
CA LEU A 55 -14.75 3.13 -4.31
C LEU A 55 -13.34 3.74 -4.33
N TYR A 56 -12.86 4.26 -3.22
CA TYR A 56 -11.50 4.77 -3.09
C TYR A 56 -10.46 3.67 -3.29
N THR A 57 -10.67 2.51 -2.68
CA THR A 57 -9.80 1.34 -2.86
C THR A 57 -9.78 0.90 -4.33
N VAL A 58 -10.94 0.82 -4.99
CA VAL A 58 -11.05 0.49 -6.43
C VAL A 58 -10.33 1.55 -7.28
N HIS A 59 -10.54 2.83 -6.99
CA HIS A 59 -9.88 3.94 -7.69
C HIS A 59 -8.35 3.82 -7.61
N LYS A 60 -7.80 3.61 -6.41
CA LYS A 60 -6.35 3.38 -6.20
C LYS A 60 -5.87 2.17 -6.98
N ALA A 61 -6.58 1.05 -6.89
CA ALA A 61 -6.20 -0.19 -7.57
C ALA A 61 -6.12 -0.01 -9.10
N VAL A 62 -7.08 0.66 -9.74
CA VAL A 62 -7.04 0.94 -11.18
C VAL A 62 -5.80 1.77 -11.55
N ILE A 63 -5.53 2.85 -10.80
CA ILE A 63 -4.38 3.74 -11.08
C ILE A 63 -3.05 2.98 -10.91
N VAL A 64 -2.88 2.28 -9.79
CA VAL A 64 -1.65 1.55 -9.47
C VAL A 64 -1.42 0.43 -10.48
N ASN A 65 -2.42 -0.39 -10.74
CA ASN A 65 -2.30 -1.52 -11.69
C ASN A 65 -1.92 -1.03 -13.09
N CYS A 66 -2.53 0.07 -13.58
CA CYS A 66 -2.17 0.64 -14.87
C CYS A 66 -0.73 1.15 -14.91
N ARG A 67 -0.24 1.77 -13.84
CA ARG A 67 1.16 2.22 -13.78
C ARG A 67 2.14 1.07 -13.76
N LEU A 68 1.85 0.02 -12.97
CA LEU A 68 2.69 -1.17 -12.90
C LEU A 68 2.70 -1.94 -14.24
N GLN A 69 1.53 -2.14 -14.85
CA GLN A 69 1.39 -2.80 -16.14
C GLN A 69 2.16 -2.05 -17.23
N CYS A 70 1.92 -0.74 -17.40
CA CYS A 70 2.59 0.04 -18.43
C CYS A 70 4.10 0.11 -18.23
N ARG A 71 4.57 0.10 -16.98
CA ARG A 71 6.01 0.03 -16.68
C ARG A 71 6.63 -1.30 -17.12
N SER A 72 5.89 -2.41 -17.02
CA SER A 72 6.40 -3.73 -17.42
C SER A 72 6.36 -3.96 -18.93
N GLU A 73 5.40 -3.35 -19.64
CA GLU A 73 5.19 -3.52 -21.08
C GLU A 73 6.11 -2.63 -21.93
N LEU A 74 6.58 -1.49 -21.36
CA LEU A 74 7.46 -0.59 -22.09
C LEU A 74 8.88 -1.17 -22.22
N PRO A 75 9.49 -1.07 -23.42
CA PRO A 75 10.84 -1.54 -23.61
C PRO A 75 11.80 -0.76 -22.71
N LYS A 76 12.67 -1.48 -22.01
CA LYS A 76 13.78 -0.88 -21.27
C LYS A 76 14.77 -0.34 -22.30
N SER A 77 14.67 0.95 -22.64
CA SER A 77 15.64 1.57 -23.52
C SER A 77 16.94 1.82 -22.75
N GLU A 78 18.05 1.30 -23.25
CA GLU A 78 19.35 1.78 -22.85
C GLU A 78 19.50 3.19 -23.42
N ILE A 79 19.49 4.19 -22.54
CA ILE A 79 19.69 5.59 -22.91
C ILE A 79 21.20 5.77 -23.05
N GLU A 80 21.69 5.72 -24.28
CA GLU A 80 23.11 5.88 -24.57
C GLU A 80 23.56 7.34 -24.56
N ASN A 81 22.63 8.26 -24.85
CA ASN A 81 22.93 9.69 -24.93
C ASN A 81 21.70 10.51 -24.50
N ILE A 82 21.91 11.63 -23.80
CA ILE A 82 20.86 12.56 -23.37
C ILE A 82 20.13 13.21 -24.54
N GLU A 83 20.78 13.32 -25.70
CA GLU A 83 20.18 13.84 -26.94
C GLU A 83 19.38 12.78 -27.71
N ASP A 84 19.34 11.53 -27.22
CA ASP A 84 18.57 10.45 -27.84
C ASP A 84 17.08 10.71 -27.71
N LEU A 85 16.39 10.89 -28.83
CA LEU A 85 14.94 11.11 -28.89
C LEU A 85 14.14 9.93 -28.32
N LYS A 86 14.74 8.76 -28.12
CA LYS A 86 14.12 7.60 -27.51
C LYS A 86 13.60 7.87 -26.08
N ILE A 87 14.23 8.77 -25.33
CA ILE A 87 13.74 9.16 -24.01
C ILE A 87 12.38 9.85 -24.11
N PHE A 88 12.19 10.74 -25.08
CA PHE A 88 10.93 11.43 -25.30
C PHE A 88 9.86 10.46 -25.80
N GLU A 89 10.21 9.56 -26.73
CA GLU A 89 9.33 8.51 -27.21
C GLU A 89 8.87 7.61 -26.06
N TYR A 90 9.78 7.20 -25.17
CA TYR A 90 9.45 6.43 -23.97
C TYR A 90 8.38 7.13 -23.11
N PHE A 91 8.56 8.40 -22.77
CA PHE A 91 7.60 9.13 -21.94
C PHE A 91 6.25 9.35 -22.63
N ILE A 92 6.25 9.59 -23.95
CA ILE A 92 5.02 9.72 -24.74
C ILE A 92 4.26 8.40 -24.74
N ASN A 93 4.93 7.28 -25.01
CA ASN A 93 4.33 5.94 -25.02
C ASN A 93 3.83 5.55 -23.63
N ALA A 94 4.60 5.84 -22.57
CA ALA A 94 4.20 5.61 -21.17
C ALA A 94 2.90 6.37 -20.84
N ARG A 95 2.82 7.65 -21.18
CA ARG A 95 1.61 8.46 -20.99
C ARG A 95 0.43 7.87 -21.74
N GLN A 96 0.61 7.49 -23.01
CA GLN A 96 -0.45 6.91 -23.82
C GLN A 96 -0.97 5.60 -23.22
N CYS A 97 -0.06 4.69 -22.84
CA CYS A 97 -0.42 3.42 -22.19
C CYS A 97 -1.22 3.66 -20.91
N ILE A 98 -0.72 4.50 -19.99
CA ILE A 98 -1.38 4.78 -18.72
C ILE A 98 -2.78 5.38 -18.93
N THR A 99 -2.90 6.36 -19.84
CA THR A 99 -4.19 7.00 -20.13
C THR A 99 -5.22 6.01 -20.68
N GLN A 100 -4.83 5.17 -21.63
CA GLN A 100 -5.71 4.16 -22.23
C GLN A 100 -6.10 3.07 -21.23
N CYS A 101 -5.12 2.59 -20.44
CA CYS A 101 -5.38 1.60 -19.40
C CYS A 101 -6.35 2.13 -18.35
N GLN A 102 -6.14 3.35 -17.84
CA GLN A 102 -7.01 3.95 -16.84
C GLN A 102 -8.43 4.17 -17.38
N GLN A 103 -8.57 4.70 -18.59
CA GLN A 103 -9.89 4.86 -19.20
C GLN A 103 -10.64 3.53 -19.24
N LYS A 104 -10.02 2.47 -19.77
CA LYS A 104 -10.60 1.13 -19.80
C LYS A 104 -10.89 0.60 -18.39
N GLY A 105 -9.95 0.71 -17.46
CA GLY A 105 -10.10 0.21 -16.11
C GLY A 105 -11.25 0.86 -15.36
N PHE A 106 -11.47 2.17 -15.51
CA PHE A 106 -12.60 2.87 -14.90
C PHE A 106 -13.93 2.54 -15.58
N ASP A 107 -13.94 2.33 -16.91
CA ASP A 107 -15.12 1.86 -17.63
C ASP A 107 -15.52 0.45 -17.17
N ASP A 108 -14.56 -0.46 -17.01
CA ASP A 108 -14.78 -1.85 -16.57
C ASP A 108 -15.39 -1.93 -15.15
N VAL A 109 -15.01 -1.03 -14.25
CA VAL A 109 -15.53 -0.96 -12.88
C VAL A 109 -16.75 -0.01 -12.75
N HIS A 110 -17.23 0.57 -13.84
CA HIS A 110 -18.36 1.52 -13.89
C HIS A 110 -18.20 2.70 -12.93
N MET A 111 -17.00 3.27 -12.89
CA MET A 111 -16.66 4.39 -12.01
C MET A 111 -16.19 5.59 -12.84
N TYR A 112 -16.53 6.82 -12.40
CA TYR A 112 -15.95 8.01 -12.98
C TYR A 112 -14.45 8.11 -12.65
N ASN A 113 -13.64 8.36 -13.67
CA ASN A 113 -12.19 8.58 -13.51
C ASN A 113 -11.89 9.88 -12.74
N ASN A 114 -12.72 10.91 -12.89
CA ASN A 114 -12.45 12.23 -12.33
C ASN A 114 -12.96 12.32 -10.89
N VAL A 115 -12.02 12.30 -9.94
CA VAL A 115 -12.27 12.53 -8.51
C VAL A 115 -11.58 13.81 -8.11
N SER A 116 -12.26 14.68 -7.33
CA SER A 116 -11.70 15.95 -6.88
C SER A 116 -10.50 15.73 -5.93
N ASN A 117 -9.51 16.61 -6.01
CA ASN A 117 -8.34 16.55 -5.12
C ASN A 117 -8.75 16.61 -3.65
N THR A 118 -9.73 17.44 -3.31
CA THR A 118 -10.25 17.57 -1.95
C THR A 118 -10.79 16.26 -1.40
N VAL A 119 -11.56 15.49 -2.19
CA VAL A 119 -12.08 14.20 -1.74
C VAL A 119 -10.95 13.19 -1.62
N LEU A 120 -9.98 13.18 -2.54
CA LEU A 120 -8.80 12.31 -2.44
C LEU A 120 -7.98 12.60 -1.18
N GLU A 121 -7.77 13.88 -0.84
CA GLU A 121 -7.09 14.30 0.40
C GLU A 121 -7.85 13.83 1.64
N TYR A 122 -9.19 13.96 1.65
CA TYR A 122 -10.02 13.48 2.77
C TYR A 122 -9.95 11.97 2.93
N MET A 123 -9.95 11.22 1.82
CA MET A 123 -9.81 9.76 1.86
C MET A 123 -8.42 9.36 2.38
N GLN A 124 -7.36 10.00 1.88
CA GLN A 124 -5.99 9.76 2.30
C GLN A 124 -5.77 10.12 3.78
N ALA A 125 -6.42 11.20 4.26
CA ALA A 125 -6.41 11.61 5.67
C ALA A 125 -7.37 10.79 6.55
N ARG A 126 -7.90 9.66 6.09
CA ARG A 126 -8.82 8.79 6.84
C ARG A 126 -10.05 9.51 7.38
N LYS A 127 -10.45 10.64 6.76
CA LYS A 127 -11.57 11.48 7.21
C LYS A 127 -12.91 10.76 7.29
N PRO A 128 -13.26 9.79 6.44
CA PRO A 128 -14.51 9.01 6.57
C PRO A 128 -14.70 8.40 7.96
N TYR A 129 -13.62 7.95 8.60
CA TYR A 129 -13.70 7.32 9.93
C TYR A 129 -14.06 8.30 11.04
N SER A 130 -13.80 9.61 10.85
CA SER A 130 -14.26 10.64 11.79
C SER A 130 -15.78 10.86 11.78
N TYR A 131 -16.47 10.38 10.77
CA TYR A 131 -17.93 10.33 10.69
C TYR A 131 -18.46 8.95 11.09
N LEU A 132 -17.84 7.90 10.56
CA LEU A 132 -18.29 6.52 10.75
C LEU A 132 -18.36 6.12 12.22
N HIS A 133 -17.39 6.54 13.07
CA HIS A 133 -17.43 6.17 14.47
C HIS A 133 -18.70 6.64 15.18
N ILE A 134 -19.18 7.87 14.89
CA ILE A 134 -20.44 8.39 15.43
C ILE A 134 -21.62 7.61 14.85
N CYS A 135 -21.63 7.36 13.53
CA CYS A 135 -22.74 6.64 12.88
C CYS A 135 -22.87 5.21 13.42
N TYR A 136 -21.75 4.51 13.66
CA TYR A 136 -21.76 3.21 14.32
C TYR A 136 -22.22 3.29 15.77
N PHE A 137 -21.75 4.28 16.53
CA PHE A 137 -22.18 4.50 17.90
C PHE A 137 -23.68 4.70 18.01
N GLN A 138 -24.27 5.56 17.18
CA GLN A 138 -25.70 5.83 17.15
C GLN A 138 -26.55 4.62 16.73
N MET A 139 -25.93 3.69 15.99
CA MET A 139 -26.52 2.40 15.62
C MET A 139 -26.24 1.30 16.65
N ASN A 140 -25.70 1.66 17.82
CA ASN A 140 -25.36 0.73 18.91
C ASN A 140 -24.33 -0.37 18.50
N ASN A 141 -23.43 -0.02 17.57
CA ASN A 141 -22.35 -0.91 17.13
C ASN A 141 -21.01 -0.42 17.69
N LEU A 142 -20.81 -0.62 18.98
CA LEU A 142 -19.63 -0.14 19.70
C LEU A 142 -18.30 -0.75 19.22
N PRO A 143 -18.21 -2.06 18.90
CA PRO A 143 -16.97 -2.63 18.37
C PRO A 143 -16.50 -1.98 17.06
N LYS A 144 -17.43 -1.71 16.12
CA LYS A 144 -17.11 -0.99 14.88
C LYS A 144 -16.79 0.48 15.14
N ALA A 145 -17.47 1.14 16.10
CA ALA A 145 -17.15 2.51 16.47
C ALA A 145 -15.73 2.62 17.04
N ALA A 146 -15.32 1.70 17.92
CA ALA A 146 -13.97 1.63 18.45
C ALA A 146 -12.91 1.42 17.35
N SER A 147 -13.14 0.47 16.43
CA SER A 147 -12.21 0.21 15.32
C SER A 147 -12.11 1.39 14.36
N ALA A 148 -13.21 2.07 14.03
CA ALA A 148 -13.21 3.26 13.19
C ALA A 148 -12.44 4.42 13.87
N THR A 149 -12.63 4.62 15.18
CA THR A 149 -11.89 5.64 15.94
C THR A 149 -10.40 5.31 15.98
N TYR A 150 -10.05 4.05 16.22
CA TYR A 150 -8.66 3.59 16.22
C TYR A 150 -8.00 3.81 14.84
N THR A 151 -8.69 3.44 13.76
CA THR A 151 -8.22 3.65 12.38
C THR A 151 -7.94 5.13 12.08
N TYR A 152 -8.81 6.03 12.53
CA TYR A 152 -8.59 7.46 12.38
C TYR A 152 -7.37 7.95 13.17
N LEU A 153 -7.22 7.50 14.42
CA LEU A 153 -6.12 7.92 15.31
C LEU A 153 -4.74 7.48 14.84
N ILE A 154 -4.63 6.40 14.04
CA ILE A 154 -3.35 6.01 13.42
C ILE A 154 -2.83 7.13 12.51
N GLY A 155 -3.70 7.78 11.73
CA GLY A 155 -3.34 8.93 10.90
C GLY A 155 -3.28 10.26 11.67
N HIS A 156 -3.94 10.34 12.84
CA HIS A 156 -4.09 11.58 13.62
C HIS A 156 -3.85 11.34 15.12
N PRO A 157 -2.64 10.92 15.53
CA PRO A 157 -2.36 10.46 16.90
C PRO A 157 -2.50 11.56 17.98
N TYR A 158 -2.54 12.82 17.58
CA TYR A 158 -2.66 13.97 18.49
C TYR A 158 -4.07 14.55 18.58
N ASP A 159 -5.08 13.93 17.95
CA ASP A 159 -6.48 14.36 18.06
C ASP A 159 -7.05 13.97 19.42
N VAL A 160 -7.12 14.97 20.32
CA VAL A 160 -7.52 14.79 21.72
C VAL A 160 -8.98 14.37 21.85
N ASP A 161 -9.86 14.90 21.02
CA ASP A 161 -11.29 14.61 21.13
C ASP A 161 -11.61 13.22 20.58
N MET A 162 -10.94 12.82 19.50
CA MET A 162 -11.06 11.45 19.00
C MET A 162 -10.48 10.43 19.99
N LYS A 163 -9.39 10.78 20.69
CA LYS A 163 -8.84 9.93 21.74
C LYS A 163 -9.83 9.71 22.90
N LYS A 164 -10.51 10.77 23.36
CA LYS A 164 -11.57 10.64 24.38
C LYS A 164 -12.71 9.72 23.93
N ASN A 165 -13.11 9.83 22.64
CA ASN A 165 -14.13 8.92 22.09
C ASN A 165 -13.64 7.47 22.06
N TYR A 166 -12.38 7.24 21.69
CA TYR A 166 -11.79 5.91 21.71
C TYR A 166 -11.77 5.33 23.11
N ASP A 167 -11.25 6.10 24.10
CA ASP A 167 -11.18 5.68 25.51
C ASP A 167 -12.58 5.31 26.03
N TYR A 168 -13.60 6.12 25.72
CA TYR A 168 -14.98 5.83 26.07
C TYR A 168 -15.50 4.51 25.46
N TYR A 169 -15.21 4.25 24.17
CA TYR A 169 -15.71 3.04 23.51
C TYR A 169 -15.07 1.77 24.05
N ILE A 170 -13.76 1.79 24.32
CA ILE A 170 -13.06 0.59 24.83
C ILE A 170 -13.38 0.26 26.30
N GLU A 171 -13.96 1.20 27.05
CA GLU A 171 -14.45 0.97 28.42
C GLU A 171 -15.83 0.26 28.43
N GLN A 172 -16.51 0.18 27.29
CA GLN A 172 -17.81 -0.47 27.23
C GLN A 172 -17.68 -2.01 27.26
N PRO A 173 -18.57 -2.72 28.00
CA PRO A 173 -18.47 -4.17 28.17
C PRO A 173 -18.66 -4.96 26.88
N GLU A 174 -19.24 -4.38 25.85
CA GLU A 174 -19.45 -4.97 24.53
C GLU A 174 -18.21 -4.94 23.64
N VAL A 175 -17.14 -4.25 24.04
CA VAL A 175 -15.92 -4.05 23.25
C VAL A 175 -14.76 -4.86 23.84
N ASP A 176 -14.31 -5.89 23.13
CA ASP A 176 -13.01 -6.51 23.44
C ASP A 176 -11.90 -5.69 22.77
N VAL A 177 -11.05 -5.08 23.58
CA VAL A 177 -9.91 -4.27 23.11
C VAL A 177 -8.97 -5.06 22.19
N LYS A 178 -8.90 -6.38 22.33
CA LYS A 178 -8.07 -7.24 21.47
C LYS A 178 -8.64 -7.39 20.05
N GLU A 179 -9.94 -7.16 19.89
CA GLU A 179 -10.64 -7.22 18.61
C GLU A 179 -10.70 -5.84 17.91
N VAL A 180 -10.28 -4.77 18.60
CA VAL A 180 -10.16 -3.46 17.95
C VAL A 180 -8.99 -3.46 16.98
N ILE A 181 -9.30 -3.18 15.72
CA ILE A 181 -8.35 -3.30 14.62
C ILE A 181 -8.30 -2.02 13.78
N ASP A 182 -7.16 -1.78 13.15
CA ASP A 182 -7.10 -0.85 12.02
C ASP A 182 -7.86 -1.46 10.82
N LEU A 183 -8.89 -0.74 10.35
CA LEU A 183 -9.71 -1.16 9.22
C LEU A 183 -9.01 -0.98 7.86
N GLU A 184 -7.90 -0.25 7.82
CA GLU A 184 -7.04 -0.06 6.65
C GLU A 184 -5.70 -0.79 6.75
N ARG A 185 -5.59 -1.73 7.70
CA ARG A 185 -4.34 -2.50 7.87
C ARG A 185 -4.03 -3.34 6.63
N ASP A 186 -2.75 -3.40 6.31
CA ASP A 186 -2.26 -4.22 5.21
C ASP A 186 -2.11 -5.69 5.59
N ASP A 187 -2.33 -6.58 4.61
CA ASP A 187 -2.30 -8.03 4.81
C ASP A 187 -0.94 -8.53 5.32
N TYR A 188 0.17 -7.95 4.86
CA TYR A 188 1.50 -8.36 5.30
C TYR A 188 1.70 -8.18 6.81
N GLN A 189 1.10 -7.16 7.43
CA GLN A 189 1.20 -6.92 8.87
C GLN A 189 0.45 -8.00 9.67
N VAL A 190 -0.68 -8.45 9.16
CA VAL A 190 -1.46 -9.55 9.76
C VAL A 190 -0.69 -10.85 9.67
N LEU A 191 -0.19 -11.17 8.47
CA LEU A 191 0.58 -12.38 8.19
C LEU A 191 1.87 -12.43 9.03
N TYR A 192 2.59 -11.32 9.13
CA TYR A 192 3.75 -11.21 9.99
C TYR A 192 3.43 -11.54 11.46
N LYS A 193 2.36 -10.91 12.02
CA LYS A 193 1.94 -11.19 13.40
C LYS A 193 1.54 -12.65 13.62
N LEU A 194 0.82 -13.25 12.66
CA LEU A 194 0.46 -14.67 12.71
C LEU A 194 1.71 -15.58 12.64
N GLY A 195 2.68 -15.23 11.80
CA GLY A 195 3.95 -15.94 11.70
C GLY A 195 4.75 -15.90 13.01
N VAL A 196 4.86 -14.72 13.64
CA VAL A 196 5.51 -14.56 14.96
C VAL A 196 4.79 -15.38 16.04
N GLN A 197 3.45 -15.39 16.03
CA GLN A 197 2.67 -16.18 16.96
C GLN A 197 2.89 -17.69 16.77
N ALA A 198 2.88 -18.17 15.52
CA ALA A 198 3.14 -19.56 15.18
C ALA A 198 4.56 -19.97 15.59
N TYR A 199 5.57 -19.10 15.38
CA TYR A 199 6.94 -19.33 15.82
C TYR A 199 7.05 -19.53 17.32
N LYS A 200 6.42 -18.64 18.13
CA LYS A 200 6.37 -18.78 19.59
C LYS A 200 5.75 -20.11 20.05
N GLN A 201 4.81 -20.65 19.26
CA GLN A 201 4.16 -21.94 19.50
C GLN A 201 4.95 -23.13 18.91
N LYS A 202 6.12 -22.88 18.29
CA LYS A 202 6.95 -23.89 17.61
C LYS A 202 6.23 -24.61 16.45
N LYS A 203 5.26 -23.94 15.83
CA LYS A 203 4.52 -24.41 14.66
C LYS A 203 5.26 -24.00 13.37
N TRP A 204 6.41 -24.64 13.15
CA TRP A 204 7.37 -24.24 12.11
C TRP A 204 6.78 -24.14 10.71
N GLY A 205 5.88 -25.08 10.34
CA GLY A 205 5.20 -25.05 9.02
C GLY A 205 4.27 -23.84 8.85
N GLU A 206 3.48 -23.49 9.89
CA GLU A 206 2.62 -22.31 9.88
C GLU A 206 3.47 -21.01 9.88
N THR A 207 4.60 -21.01 10.59
CA THR A 207 5.55 -19.89 10.60
C THR A 207 6.07 -19.61 9.19
N VAL A 208 6.60 -20.63 8.51
CA VAL A 208 7.12 -20.49 7.15
C VAL A 208 6.04 -19.97 6.20
N HIS A 209 4.85 -20.59 6.20
CA HIS A 209 3.77 -20.19 5.33
C HIS A 209 3.40 -18.70 5.53
N ASN A 210 3.13 -18.30 6.77
CA ASN A 210 2.72 -16.92 7.06
C ASN A 210 3.84 -15.90 6.75
N MET A 211 5.11 -16.25 7.00
CA MET A 211 6.23 -15.35 6.74
C MET A 211 6.55 -15.23 5.25
N GLU A 212 6.46 -16.31 4.47
CA GLU A 212 6.65 -16.25 3.02
C GLU A 212 5.55 -15.43 2.34
N GLU A 213 4.29 -15.63 2.74
CA GLU A 213 3.17 -14.81 2.27
C GLU A 213 3.34 -13.35 2.70
N ALA A 214 3.84 -13.09 3.93
CA ALA A 214 4.12 -11.73 4.39
C ALA A 214 5.15 -11.01 3.49
N ILE A 215 6.20 -11.69 3.01
CA ILE A 215 7.15 -11.12 2.04
C ILE A 215 6.44 -10.73 0.75
N VAL A 216 5.63 -11.64 0.17
CA VAL A 216 4.93 -11.39 -1.10
C VAL A 216 4.01 -10.18 -0.98
N HIS A 217 3.20 -10.15 0.08
CA HIS A 217 2.27 -9.03 0.33
C HIS A 217 3.01 -7.72 0.64
N TYR A 218 4.13 -7.77 1.37
CA TYR A 218 4.95 -6.59 1.65
C TYR A 218 5.54 -5.99 0.36
N LEU A 219 6.16 -6.81 -0.49
CA LEU A 219 6.74 -6.34 -1.76
C LEU A 219 5.67 -5.81 -2.73
N SER A 220 4.47 -6.40 -2.73
CA SER A 220 3.33 -5.91 -3.50
C SER A 220 2.83 -4.56 -2.98
N TRP A 221 2.63 -4.43 -1.67
CA TRP A 221 2.25 -3.19 -1.00
C TRP A 221 3.26 -2.07 -1.27
N GLU A 222 4.53 -2.34 -1.08
CA GLU A 222 5.61 -1.39 -1.31
C GLU A 222 5.65 -0.91 -2.78
N SER A 223 5.50 -1.83 -3.72
CA SER A 223 5.43 -1.51 -5.14
C SER A 223 4.21 -0.64 -5.47
N SER A 224 3.08 -0.88 -4.81
CA SER A 224 1.84 -0.11 -4.96
C SER A 224 2.00 1.30 -4.40
N CYS A 225 2.53 1.45 -3.19
CA CYS A 225 2.83 2.75 -2.58
C CYS A 225 3.76 3.59 -3.47
N ARG A 226 4.83 2.99 -3.99
CA ARG A 226 5.74 3.67 -4.92
C ARG A 226 5.08 4.08 -6.23
N ALA A 227 4.13 3.29 -6.74
CA ALA A 227 3.38 3.65 -7.92
C ALA A 227 2.41 4.82 -7.66
N GLU A 228 1.90 4.98 -6.44
CA GLU A 228 1.13 6.16 -6.05
C GLU A 228 1.96 7.44 -6.08
N CYS A 229 3.24 7.37 -5.72
CA CYS A 229 4.17 8.50 -5.77
C CYS A 229 4.43 9.03 -7.19
N ASP A 230 4.09 8.29 -8.25
CA ASP A 230 4.18 8.79 -9.62
C ASP A 230 3.11 9.87 -9.92
N ARG A 231 2.14 10.08 -9.00
CA ARG A 231 1.24 11.23 -9.03
C ARG A 231 1.96 12.42 -8.38
N GLN A 232 2.35 13.38 -9.20
CA GLN A 232 3.01 14.59 -8.73
C GLN A 232 2.02 15.55 -8.06
N PRO A 233 2.34 16.14 -6.91
CA PRO A 233 1.66 17.34 -6.46
C PRO A 233 1.91 18.49 -7.45
N GLU A 234 1.03 19.50 -7.47
CA GLU A 234 1.28 20.71 -8.23
C GLU A 234 2.59 21.34 -7.72
N GLN A 235 3.62 21.34 -8.56
CA GLN A 235 4.90 21.94 -8.23
C GLN A 235 5.03 23.29 -8.91
N GLU A 236 5.80 24.19 -8.28
CA GLU A 236 6.18 25.45 -8.90
C GLU A 236 6.97 25.17 -10.19
N TRP A 237 6.49 25.70 -11.27
CA TRP A 237 7.09 25.54 -12.57
C TRP A 237 8.29 26.49 -12.73
N SER A 238 9.47 25.95 -13.05
CA SER A 238 10.63 26.74 -13.42
C SER A 238 10.67 26.92 -14.95
N PRO A 239 11.08 28.08 -15.47
CA PRO A 239 11.30 28.26 -16.91
C PRO A 239 12.43 27.37 -17.43
N GLU A 240 13.29 26.85 -16.55
CA GLU A 240 14.39 25.97 -16.94
C GLU A 240 13.94 24.49 -16.82
N PHE A 241 13.91 23.81 -17.96
CA PHE A 241 13.47 22.44 -18.09
C PHE A 241 14.22 21.47 -17.15
N THR A 242 15.56 21.59 -17.10
CA THR A 242 16.41 20.70 -16.27
C THR A 242 16.08 20.84 -14.78
N ILE A 243 15.88 22.07 -14.29
CA ILE A 243 15.52 22.33 -12.89
C ILE A 243 14.16 21.72 -12.58
N THR A 244 13.17 21.96 -13.43
CA THR A 244 11.82 21.39 -13.25
C THR A 244 11.85 19.85 -13.20
N VAL A 245 12.57 19.21 -14.13
CA VAL A 245 12.69 17.75 -14.16
C VAL A 245 13.42 17.21 -12.93
N SER A 246 14.51 17.85 -12.50
CA SER A 246 15.27 17.43 -11.31
C SER A 246 14.43 17.53 -10.04
N ASN A 247 13.71 18.64 -9.86
CA ASN A 247 12.81 18.81 -8.72
C ASN A 247 11.69 17.76 -8.69
N ASN A 248 11.14 17.45 -9.86
CA ASN A 248 10.13 16.41 -10.00
C ASN A 248 10.67 15.02 -9.62
N ILE A 249 11.85 14.68 -10.10
CA ILE A 249 12.50 13.40 -9.76
C ILE A 249 12.77 13.33 -8.26
N ALA A 250 13.34 14.37 -7.65
CA ALA A 250 13.62 14.42 -6.22
C ALA A 250 12.33 14.28 -5.40
N SER A 251 11.24 14.95 -5.79
CA SER A 251 9.94 14.83 -5.12
C SER A 251 9.38 13.41 -5.19
N VAL A 252 9.44 12.75 -6.36
CA VAL A 252 9.01 11.36 -6.52
C VAL A 252 9.84 10.43 -5.65
N LEU A 253 11.17 10.57 -5.66
CA LEU A 253 12.07 9.74 -4.86
C LEU A 253 11.84 9.95 -3.36
N THR A 254 11.65 11.20 -2.92
CA THR A 254 11.32 11.53 -1.52
C THR A 254 9.99 10.88 -1.10
N CYS A 255 8.94 10.96 -1.94
CA CYS A 255 7.68 10.29 -1.68
C CYS A 255 7.88 8.77 -1.54
N ARG A 256 8.62 8.15 -2.46
CA ARG A 256 8.89 6.70 -2.43
C ARG A 256 9.64 6.27 -1.17
N GLN A 257 10.54 7.10 -0.64
CA GLN A 257 11.20 6.82 0.64
C GLN A 257 10.21 6.91 1.82
N LYS A 258 9.20 7.79 1.75
CA LYS A 258 8.16 7.89 2.78
C LYS A 258 7.24 6.67 2.85
N CYS A 259 7.14 5.85 1.79
CA CYS A 259 6.39 4.59 1.86
C CYS A 259 6.87 3.68 3.02
N GLN A 260 8.12 3.82 3.46
CA GLN A 260 8.66 3.05 4.59
C GLN A 260 8.37 3.70 5.95
N GLU A 261 7.89 4.94 6.00
CA GLU A 261 7.62 5.65 7.26
C GLU A 261 6.44 5.04 8.04
N GLU A 262 5.49 4.42 7.35
CA GLU A 262 4.37 3.69 7.97
C GLU A 262 4.84 2.47 8.77
N LEU A 263 6.07 2.00 8.53
CA LEU A 263 6.69 0.88 9.26
C LEU A 263 7.33 1.31 10.58
N LYS A 264 7.59 2.60 10.80
CA LYS A 264 8.33 3.13 11.96
C LYS A 264 7.87 2.63 13.34
N PRO A 265 6.60 2.31 13.59
CA PRO A 265 6.20 1.72 14.86
C PRO A 265 6.80 0.34 15.13
N LEU A 266 7.23 -0.37 14.08
CA LEU A 266 7.79 -1.72 14.16
C LEU A 266 9.26 -1.75 13.73
N TYR A 267 9.62 -1.04 12.66
CA TYR A 267 10.95 -1.02 12.05
C TYR A 267 11.25 0.34 11.44
N ASP A 268 12.52 0.75 11.48
CA ASP A 268 12.97 2.02 10.86
C ASP A 268 13.00 1.93 9.33
N SER A 269 13.12 0.73 8.77
CA SER A 269 13.13 0.51 7.32
C SER A 269 12.49 -0.81 6.90
N GLY A 270 12.07 -0.88 5.62
CA GLY A 270 11.54 -2.11 5.03
C GLY A 270 12.58 -3.21 4.88
N ILE A 271 13.87 -2.88 4.89
CA ILE A 271 14.96 -3.86 4.88
C ILE A 271 15.00 -4.61 6.21
N GLU A 272 14.76 -3.92 7.32
CA GLU A 272 14.75 -4.54 8.65
C GLU A 272 13.60 -5.54 8.80
N ILE A 273 12.39 -5.21 8.34
CA ILE A 273 11.28 -6.16 8.37
C ILE A 273 11.56 -7.40 7.51
N LEU A 274 12.17 -7.22 6.33
CA LEU A 274 12.54 -8.34 5.47
C LEU A 274 13.62 -9.21 6.10
N ALA A 275 14.62 -8.61 6.74
CA ALA A 275 15.65 -9.34 7.46
C ALA A 275 15.07 -10.14 8.63
N ASP A 276 14.18 -9.53 9.43
CA ASP A 276 13.52 -10.21 10.54
C ASP A 276 12.67 -11.40 10.07
N ILE A 277 11.89 -11.22 9.00
CA ILE A 277 11.13 -12.31 8.38
C ILE A 277 12.05 -13.44 7.91
N LEU A 278 13.16 -13.11 7.24
CA LEU A 278 14.14 -14.10 6.78
C LEU A 278 14.76 -14.88 7.95
N ASN A 279 14.99 -14.23 9.10
CA ASN A 279 15.47 -14.89 10.29
C ASN A 279 14.45 -15.91 10.83
N TYR A 280 13.17 -15.57 10.92
CA TYR A 280 12.12 -16.52 11.30
C TYR A 280 12.01 -17.70 10.31
N ILE A 281 12.12 -17.42 9.02
CA ILE A 281 12.04 -18.45 7.96
C ILE A 281 13.21 -19.42 8.05
N GLN A 282 14.46 -18.94 8.17
CA GLN A 282 15.64 -19.81 8.18
C GLN A 282 15.65 -20.76 9.37
N ILE A 283 15.30 -20.27 10.58
CA ILE A 283 15.21 -21.12 11.77
C ILE A 283 14.10 -22.16 11.61
N SER A 284 12.94 -21.74 11.10
CA SER A 284 11.80 -22.64 10.91
C SER A 284 12.09 -23.72 9.87
N TYR A 285 12.76 -23.39 8.76
CA TYR A 285 13.18 -24.37 7.77
C TYR A 285 14.22 -25.36 8.33
N TYR A 286 15.14 -24.89 9.17
CA TYR A 286 16.06 -25.78 9.88
C TYR A 286 15.32 -26.82 10.72
N HIS A 287 14.32 -26.42 11.50
CA HIS A 287 13.50 -27.33 12.30
C HIS A 287 12.62 -28.27 11.47
N LEU A 288 12.33 -27.94 10.22
CA LEU A 288 11.59 -28.77 9.28
C LEU A 288 12.49 -29.70 8.43
N ASP A 289 13.81 -29.72 8.72
CA ASP A 289 14.81 -30.45 7.93
C ASP A 289 14.88 -30.03 6.45
N ARG A 290 14.49 -28.77 6.17
CA ARG A 290 14.55 -28.16 4.83
C ARG A 290 15.77 -27.24 4.70
N ILE A 291 16.96 -27.83 4.83
CA ILE A 291 18.23 -27.08 4.94
C ILE A 291 18.52 -26.25 3.69
N ASP A 292 18.20 -26.73 2.49
CA ASP A 292 18.36 -25.98 1.23
C ASP A 292 17.58 -24.65 1.24
N ASN A 293 16.40 -24.64 1.84
CA ASN A 293 15.57 -23.44 1.94
C ASN A 293 16.10 -22.50 3.04
N ALA A 294 16.58 -23.05 4.16
CA ALA A 294 17.24 -22.28 5.20
C ALA A 294 18.51 -21.59 4.66
N ALA A 295 19.29 -22.30 3.84
CA ALA A 295 20.50 -21.75 3.20
C ALA A 295 20.18 -20.56 2.26
N LYS A 296 19.07 -20.61 1.51
CA LYS A 296 18.62 -19.48 0.68
C LYS A 296 18.24 -18.27 1.52
N ALA A 297 17.50 -18.48 2.61
CA ALA A 297 17.11 -17.39 3.51
C ALA A 297 18.34 -16.74 4.16
N VAL A 298 19.31 -17.54 4.62
CA VAL A 298 20.58 -17.04 5.18
C VAL A 298 21.39 -16.26 4.14
N ALA A 299 21.52 -16.79 2.91
CA ALA A 299 22.23 -16.09 1.84
C ALA A 299 21.61 -14.72 1.53
N THR A 300 20.27 -14.69 1.49
CA THR A 300 19.52 -13.44 1.24
C THR A 300 19.70 -12.45 2.42
N TYR A 301 19.60 -12.93 3.66
CA TYR A 301 19.82 -12.09 4.85
C TYR A 301 21.22 -11.46 4.84
N LEU A 302 22.25 -12.27 4.61
CA LEU A 302 23.64 -11.78 4.58
C LEU A 302 23.93 -10.84 3.40
N ALA A 303 23.15 -10.87 2.34
CA ALA A 303 23.24 -9.85 1.29
C ALA A 303 22.70 -8.48 1.77
N LEU A 304 21.75 -8.45 2.73
CA LEU A 304 21.28 -7.23 3.38
C LEU A 304 22.21 -6.77 4.49
N TYR A 305 22.65 -7.70 5.35
CA TYR A 305 23.50 -7.48 6.53
C TYR A 305 24.72 -8.42 6.52
N PRO A 306 25.81 -8.06 5.78
CA PRO A 306 26.95 -8.95 5.54
C PRO A 306 27.76 -9.31 6.79
N ASN A 307 27.69 -8.49 7.84
CA ASN A 307 28.52 -8.61 9.03
C ASN A 307 27.74 -9.09 10.26
N ASP A 308 26.53 -9.65 10.07
CA ASP A 308 25.75 -10.21 11.18
C ASP A 308 26.38 -11.52 11.67
N GLU A 309 26.91 -11.52 12.90
CA GLU A 309 27.68 -12.63 13.46
C GLU A 309 26.82 -13.89 13.64
N ASP A 310 25.59 -13.74 14.16
CA ASP A 310 24.68 -14.87 14.38
C ASP A 310 24.30 -15.55 13.06
N MET A 311 24.09 -14.76 12.03
CA MET A 311 23.72 -15.28 10.71
C MET A 311 24.90 -15.91 9.99
N LEU A 312 26.11 -15.40 10.21
CA LEU A 312 27.35 -16.04 9.72
C LEU A 312 27.59 -17.39 10.41
N GLU A 313 27.31 -17.51 11.71
CA GLU A 313 27.36 -18.78 12.43
C GLU A 313 26.33 -19.78 11.86
N ASN A 314 25.09 -19.36 11.66
CA ASN A 314 24.07 -20.18 11.02
C ASN A 314 24.47 -20.64 9.61
N LYS A 315 25.08 -19.76 8.81
CA LYS A 315 25.64 -20.12 7.51
C LYS A 315 26.68 -21.25 7.63
N ASN A 316 27.60 -21.12 8.57
CA ASN A 316 28.65 -22.15 8.80
C ASN A 316 28.02 -23.49 9.18
N ILE A 317 27.02 -23.50 10.05
CA ILE A 317 26.29 -24.73 10.41
C ILE A 317 25.62 -25.34 9.18
N TYR A 318 24.90 -24.56 8.37
CA TYR A 318 24.18 -25.09 7.19
C TYR A 318 25.13 -25.55 6.09
N GLN A 319 26.33 -24.97 5.95
CA GLN A 319 27.36 -25.45 5.02
C GLN A 319 27.85 -26.86 5.33
N THR A 320 27.73 -27.34 6.59
CA THR A 320 28.00 -28.72 6.93
C THR A 320 26.92 -29.71 6.57
N LEU A 321 25.70 -29.20 6.28
CA LEU A 321 24.49 -29.98 6.06
C LEU A 321 23.99 -29.98 4.60
N THR A 322 24.41 -28.98 3.79
CA THR A 322 24.00 -28.86 2.38
C THR A 322 25.11 -28.30 1.49
N ASP A 323 24.96 -28.43 0.17
CA ASP A 323 25.92 -27.94 -0.84
C ASP A 323 25.97 -26.39 -0.83
N GLU A 324 27.16 -25.82 -0.94
CA GLU A 324 27.36 -24.38 -1.05
C GLU A 324 26.59 -23.74 -2.20
N LYS A 325 26.33 -24.47 -3.28
CA LYS A 325 25.49 -24.02 -4.42
C LYS A 325 24.03 -23.72 -4.05
N LYS A 326 23.60 -24.14 -2.85
CA LYS A 326 22.22 -23.88 -2.35
C LYS A 326 22.08 -22.52 -1.68
N PHE A 327 23.22 -21.87 -1.37
CA PHE A 327 23.23 -20.49 -0.84
C PHE A 327 22.98 -19.48 -1.97
N VAL A 328 21.75 -19.48 -2.50
CA VAL A 328 21.31 -18.59 -3.58
C VAL A 328 20.35 -17.55 -3.00
N GLU A 329 20.64 -16.29 -3.29
CA GLU A 329 19.81 -15.17 -2.85
C GLU A 329 18.41 -15.20 -3.51
N ILE A 330 17.40 -14.69 -2.79
CA ILE A 330 16.03 -14.51 -3.32
C ILE A 330 16.01 -13.26 -4.19
N PRO A 331 15.78 -13.40 -5.52
CA PRO A 331 15.99 -12.30 -6.48
C PRO A 331 15.12 -11.06 -6.20
N ASP A 332 13.86 -11.24 -5.80
CA ASP A 332 12.92 -10.14 -5.59
C ASP A 332 13.32 -9.26 -4.39
N ILE A 333 13.83 -9.88 -3.31
CA ILE A 333 14.32 -9.16 -2.13
C ILE A 333 15.60 -8.39 -2.49
N ILE A 334 16.51 -9.02 -3.23
CA ILE A 334 17.76 -8.38 -3.67
C ILE A 334 17.48 -7.22 -4.64
N PHE A 335 16.51 -7.39 -5.54
CA PHE A 335 16.07 -6.30 -6.42
C PHE A 335 15.54 -5.12 -5.61
N TYR A 336 14.67 -5.36 -4.65
CA TYR A 336 14.13 -4.36 -3.73
C TYR A 336 15.26 -3.60 -3.02
N TYR A 337 16.18 -4.31 -2.39
CA TYR A 337 17.29 -3.75 -1.64
C TYR A 337 18.19 -2.85 -2.51
N LYS A 338 18.60 -3.35 -3.68
CA LYS A 338 19.47 -2.58 -4.61
C LYS A 338 18.76 -1.32 -5.12
N ARG A 339 17.48 -1.43 -5.45
CA ARG A 339 16.67 -0.29 -5.90
C ARG A 339 16.57 0.79 -4.82
N ASP A 340 16.22 0.40 -3.60
CA ASP A 340 16.08 1.32 -2.48
C ASP A 340 17.40 2.04 -2.17
N LYS A 341 18.50 1.30 -2.13
CA LYS A 341 19.84 1.85 -1.93
C LYS A 341 20.24 2.85 -3.03
N ASN A 342 19.97 2.53 -4.30
CA ASN A 342 20.29 3.42 -5.41
C ASN A 342 19.46 4.71 -5.37
N GLU A 343 18.18 4.64 -5.03
CA GLU A 343 17.33 5.83 -4.91
C GLU A 343 17.75 6.74 -3.75
N LYS A 344 18.15 6.19 -2.61
CA LYS A 344 18.74 6.96 -1.50
C LYS A 344 20.01 7.67 -1.94
N GLN A 345 20.89 6.99 -2.66
CA GLN A 345 22.13 7.61 -3.19
C GLN A 345 21.84 8.76 -4.15
N LEU A 346 20.79 8.66 -4.99
CA LEU A 346 20.40 9.76 -5.88
C LEU A 346 19.85 10.97 -5.10
N LEU A 347 19.05 10.73 -4.06
CA LEU A 347 18.58 11.79 -3.18
C LEU A 347 19.73 12.46 -2.41
N ASP A 348 20.72 11.71 -1.98
CA ASP A 348 21.91 12.27 -1.31
C ASP A 348 22.69 13.21 -2.24
N ILE A 349 22.74 12.91 -3.55
CA ILE A 349 23.36 13.81 -4.53
C ILE A 349 22.57 15.11 -4.62
N PHE A 350 21.24 15.03 -4.71
CA PHE A 350 20.36 16.19 -4.81
C PHE A 350 20.49 17.12 -3.58
N HIS A 351 20.56 16.54 -2.36
CA HIS A 351 20.66 17.33 -1.12
C HIS A 351 22.07 17.82 -0.79
N ARG A 352 23.13 17.35 -1.47
CA ARG A 352 24.50 17.86 -1.23
C ARG A 352 24.67 19.30 -1.69
N GLU A 353 23.92 19.73 -2.69
CA GLU A 353 23.98 21.10 -3.20
C GLU A 353 23.43 22.12 -2.18
N ASP A 354 22.40 21.75 -1.41
CA ASP A 354 21.80 22.63 -0.38
C ASP A 354 22.72 22.88 0.83
N ASN A 355 23.69 22.00 1.07
CA ASN A 355 24.62 22.10 2.22
C ASN A 355 25.99 22.73 1.86
N SER A 356 26.24 23.06 0.59
CA SER A 356 27.54 23.55 0.14
C SER A 356 27.73 25.08 0.24
N ASP A 357 26.71 25.83 0.67
CA ASP A 357 26.84 27.29 0.84
C ASP A 357 26.50 27.74 2.28
N PRO A 358 27.49 27.69 3.21
CA PRO A 358 27.31 28.22 4.56
C PRO A 358 27.23 29.75 4.65
N ASN A 359 27.36 30.48 3.51
CA ASN A 359 27.38 31.94 3.47
C ASN A 359 26.19 32.61 2.77
N ALA A 360 25.16 31.85 2.35
CA ALA A 360 23.99 32.42 1.68
C ALA A 360 23.01 33.18 2.62
N ASN A 361 23.31 33.29 3.93
CA ASN A 361 22.47 33.99 4.93
C ASN A 361 22.99 35.37 5.32
N THR A 362 23.77 36.06 4.47
CA THR A 362 24.14 37.48 4.72
C THR A 362 24.12 38.27 3.42
N ILE A 363 22.93 38.62 2.94
CA ILE A 363 22.67 39.91 2.26
C ILE A 363 21.23 40.34 2.56
#